data_fad514b5dab9b9a4fe90e2b4cc1c8f50
#
_entry.id   fad514b5dab9b9a4fe90e2b4cc1c8f50
#
_cell.length_a   1.000
_cell.length_b   1.000
_cell.length_c   1.000
_cell.angle_alpha   90.00
_cell.angle_beta   90.00
_cell.angle_gamma   90.00
#
_symmetry.space_group_name_H-M   'P 1'
#
loop_
_entity.id
_entity.type
_entity.pdbx_description
1 polymer ?
#
loop_
_entity_poly.entity_id
_entity_poly.type
_entity_poly.pdbx_seq_one_letter_code
_entity_poly.pdbx_strand_id
1 'polypeptide(L)'
;MQKSPEYADTVGIQEEGTRPDASPAQNELYADFIVKYMGNFQEDLGDVPGLSFQKINSIYGVVYAPLTEVGNLNINTYSYSFIPKCYTHMDLGSLSASGITRLQEHPYLQLKGSGTAVAVVNSGIDYRNPVFQNEMGSRILCIWDQNLDGDGREVPYGKVFWKSDIDRALASENPLDLVPSLDTNGHGTRMAAIAAGNYTPEEGFCGAAPEAMLIIVKVKQAKKYLREFYLFPSQAELFQENDIMMGMDFAVRMANERKLPLSVCLGIGSSQGAHIGKNPLSTYVDYASAYSLISVSVAAGNEGSARHHYTGRLSERENQAGADLRVGNKEPGFTMEFWGEPPEIYNLSLQSPTGEILDISSSLGDVPQELSFV
;
A
#
# COMPACT_ATOMS: atom_id res chain seq x y z
N MET A 1 46.41 21.68 14.01
CA MET A 1 45.35 22.00 14.99
C MET A 1 44.37 22.93 14.31
N GLN A 2 43.31 22.38 13.74
CA GLN A 2 42.14 23.13 13.31
C GLN A 2 40.91 22.28 13.64
N LYS A 3 40.07 22.85 14.49
CA LYS A 3 38.85 22.21 15.02
C LYS A 3 37.82 22.06 13.92
N SER A 4 37.21 20.88 13.85
CA SER A 4 35.98 20.60 13.09
C SER A 4 34.80 21.39 13.66
N PRO A 5 33.85 21.89 12.84
CA PRO A 5 32.65 22.51 13.38
C PRO A 5 31.68 21.46 13.88
N GLU A 6 31.23 21.68 15.09
CA GLU A 6 30.05 21.02 15.69
C GLU A 6 28.82 21.29 14.84
N TYR A 7 28.18 20.23 14.36
CA TYR A 7 26.81 20.27 13.88
C TYR A 7 25.88 20.07 15.08
N ALA A 8 25.48 21.17 15.68
CA ALA A 8 24.34 21.23 16.56
C ALA A 8 23.23 21.98 15.82
N ASP A 9 22.31 21.25 15.23
CA ASP A 9 20.96 21.73 14.97
C ASP A 9 19.99 20.57 15.23
N THR A 10 19.62 20.46 16.51
CA THR A 10 18.45 19.74 16.95
C THR A 10 17.22 20.48 16.44
N VAL A 11 16.75 20.15 15.24
CA VAL A 11 15.37 20.41 14.87
C VAL A 11 14.53 19.55 15.80
N GLY A 12 13.83 20.20 16.72
CA GLY A 12 12.88 19.53 17.61
C GLY A 12 11.81 18.83 16.79
N ILE A 13 11.97 17.52 16.65
CA ILE A 13 10.89 16.63 16.25
C ILE A 13 9.94 16.68 17.46
N GLN A 14 8.80 17.34 17.30
CA GLN A 14 7.67 17.10 18.21
C GLN A 14 7.39 15.61 18.10
N GLU A 15 7.69 14.86 19.15
CA GLU A 15 7.14 13.52 19.35
C GLU A 15 5.61 13.68 19.29
N GLU A 16 5.00 13.26 18.18
CA GLU A 16 3.55 13.09 18.13
C GLU A 16 3.21 12.11 19.23
N GLY A 17 2.58 12.64 20.28
CA GLY A 17 2.33 11.95 21.51
C GLY A 17 1.52 10.69 21.24
N THR A 18 2.07 9.55 21.66
CA THR A 18 1.37 8.28 21.76
C THR A 18 0.06 8.49 22.50
N ARG A 19 -1.07 8.35 21.78
CA ARG A 19 -2.40 8.38 22.38
C ARG A 19 -2.65 7.02 23.03
N PRO A 20 -2.83 6.93 24.34
CA PRO A 20 -2.99 5.65 25.06
C PRO A 20 -4.21 4.84 24.60
N ASP A 21 -5.21 5.48 24.00
CA ASP A 21 -6.47 4.88 23.58
C ASP A 21 -6.55 4.63 22.04
N ALA A 22 -5.44 4.82 21.30
CA ALA A 22 -5.44 4.57 19.87
C ALA A 22 -5.54 3.06 19.57
N SER A 23 -6.28 2.70 18.52
CA SER A 23 -6.29 1.33 18.00
C SER A 23 -4.86 0.83 17.77
N PRO A 24 -4.52 -0.44 18.07
CA PRO A 24 -3.18 -0.99 17.81
C PRO A 24 -2.73 -0.77 16.36
N ALA A 25 -3.66 -0.74 15.41
CA ALA A 25 -3.38 -0.44 14.01
C ALA A 25 -2.80 0.96 13.78
N GLN A 26 -3.17 1.94 14.61
CA GLN A 26 -2.73 3.34 14.51
C GLN A 26 -1.62 3.68 15.52
N ASN A 27 -1.31 2.75 16.42
CA ASN A 27 -0.36 2.98 17.49
C ASN A 27 1.05 2.56 17.06
N GLU A 28 1.98 3.52 17.04
CA GLU A 28 3.39 3.31 16.68
C GLU A 28 4.16 2.38 17.64
N LEU A 29 3.59 2.06 18.80
CA LEU A 29 4.16 1.11 19.76
C LEU A 29 3.85 -0.35 19.45
N TYR A 30 3.12 -0.63 18.36
CA TYR A 30 2.78 -1.97 17.91
C TYR A 30 3.36 -2.26 16.54
N ALA A 31 3.92 -3.47 16.39
CA ALA A 31 4.24 -4.07 15.09
C ALA A 31 3.02 -4.81 14.55
N ASP A 32 2.86 -4.80 13.24
CA ASP A 32 1.81 -5.48 12.52
C ASP A 32 2.39 -6.70 11.83
N PHE A 33 1.71 -7.84 11.90
CA PHE A 33 2.08 -9.06 11.19
C PHE A 33 0.89 -9.59 10.41
N ILE A 34 1.06 -9.81 9.12
CA ILE A 34 0.03 -10.43 8.28
C ILE A 34 0.08 -11.94 8.52
N VAL A 35 -1.04 -12.52 8.92
CA VAL A 35 -1.14 -13.97 9.15
C VAL A 35 -2.19 -14.59 8.24
N LYS A 36 -1.86 -15.74 7.69
CA LYS A 36 -2.82 -16.63 7.02
C LYS A 36 -3.29 -17.65 8.03
N TYR A 37 -4.59 -17.75 8.25
CA TYR A 37 -5.16 -18.61 9.27
C TYR A 37 -6.27 -19.50 8.72
N MET A 38 -6.57 -20.59 9.44
CA MET A 38 -7.69 -21.46 9.21
C MET A 38 -8.44 -21.66 10.53
N GLY A 39 -9.77 -21.70 10.48
CA GLY A 39 -10.58 -21.89 11.67
C GLY A 39 -10.74 -20.62 12.52
N ASN A 40 -10.77 -20.77 13.84
CA ASN A 40 -11.00 -19.70 14.81
C ASN A 40 -9.69 -19.22 15.46
N PHE A 41 -8.83 -18.60 14.67
CA PHE A 41 -7.49 -18.17 15.09
C PHE A 41 -7.49 -17.26 16.33
N GLN A 42 -8.57 -16.50 16.53
CA GLN A 42 -8.69 -15.62 17.70
C GLN A 42 -8.79 -16.43 19.01
N GLU A 43 -9.42 -17.60 18.97
CA GLU A 43 -9.45 -18.54 20.11
C GLU A 43 -8.08 -19.25 20.27
N ASP A 44 -7.43 -19.59 19.16
CA ASP A 44 -6.11 -20.25 19.16
C ASP A 44 -5.00 -19.32 19.67
N LEU A 45 -5.10 -18.00 19.41
CA LEU A 45 -4.14 -17.01 19.90
C LEU A 45 -4.19 -16.87 21.42
N GLY A 46 -5.34 -17.22 22.03
CA GLY A 46 -5.57 -17.15 23.48
C GLY A 46 -5.45 -15.72 24.04
N ASP A 47 -5.46 -15.63 25.37
CA ASP A 47 -5.27 -14.36 26.09
C ASP A 47 -3.77 -14.06 26.27
N VAL A 48 -3.01 -13.96 25.18
CA VAL A 48 -1.61 -13.51 25.28
C VAL A 48 -1.62 -12.02 25.54
N PRO A 49 -1.13 -11.55 26.71
CA PRO A 49 -1.18 -10.15 27.08
C PRO A 49 -0.50 -9.25 26.01
N GLY A 50 -1.18 -8.19 25.62
CA GLY A 50 -0.65 -7.22 24.67
C GLY A 50 -0.80 -7.58 23.20
N LEU A 51 -1.09 -8.83 22.84
CA LEU A 51 -1.40 -9.20 21.47
C LEU A 51 -2.88 -8.92 21.14
N SER A 52 -3.14 -8.48 19.94
CA SER A 52 -4.50 -8.38 19.42
C SER A 52 -4.57 -8.85 17.97
N PHE A 53 -5.72 -9.37 17.58
CA PHE A 53 -5.98 -9.90 16.24
C PHE A 53 -7.12 -9.14 15.57
N GLN A 54 -6.87 -8.71 14.34
CA GLN A 54 -7.87 -8.09 13.48
C GLN A 54 -8.05 -8.95 12.23
N LYS A 55 -9.26 -9.45 12.06
CA LYS A 55 -9.62 -10.19 10.85
C LYS A 55 -9.65 -9.26 9.64
N ILE A 56 -9.01 -9.65 8.54
CA ILE A 56 -9.19 -9.05 7.22
C ILE A 56 -10.35 -9.77 6.53
N ASN A 57 -10.21 -11.08 6.30
CA ASN A 57 -11.24 -11.92 5.68
C ASN A 57 -11.20 -13.35 6.25
N SER A 58 -11.77 -14.34 5.55
CA SER A 58 -11.77 -15.74 5.99
C SER A 58 -10.39 -16.42 5.95
N ILE A 59 -9.39 -15.81 5.34
CA ILE A 59 -8.07 -16.40 5.10
C ILE A 59 -6.96 -15.59 5.80
N TYR A 60 -7.09 -14.25 5.85
CA TYR A 60 -6.07 -13.34 6.33
C TYR A 60 -6.53 -12.53 7.53
N GLY A 61 -5.60 -12.28 8.43
CA GLY A 61 -5.74 -11.36 9.56
C GLY A 61 -4.44 -10.63 9.85
N VAL A 62 -4.53 -9.66 10.73
CA VAL A 62 -3.38 -8.92 11.26
C VAL A 62 -3.25 -9.23 12.74
N VAL A 63 -2.06 -9.62 13.18
CA VAL A 63 -1.68 -9.67 14.59
C VAL A 63 -0.91 -8.41 14.91
N TYR A 64 -1.35 -7.69 15.91
CA TYR A 64 -0.65 -6.53 16.46
C TYR A 64 0.09 -6.96 17.71
N ALA A 65 1.39 -6.70 17.78
CA ALA A 65 2.24 -7.07 18.91
C ALA A 65 3.01 -5.85 19.43
N PRO A 66 3.09 -5.64 20.76
CA PRO A 66 3.88 -4.54 21.30
C PRO A 66 5.33 -4.61 20.85
N LEU A 67 5.91 -3.49 20.43
CA LEU A 67 7.33 -3.42 20.04
C LEU A 67 8.28 -3.80 21.17
N THR A 68 7.86 -3.66 22.43
CA THR A 68 8.62 -4.13 23.61
C THR A 68 8.82 -5.64 23.62
N GLU A 69 7.86 -6.41 23.08
CA GLU A 69 7.92 -7.86 22.98
C GLU A 69 8.56 -8.33 21.67
N VAL A 70 8.35 -7.57 20.58
CA VAL A 70 8.92 -7.87 19.27
C VAL A 70 10.41 -7.58 19.21
N GLY A 71 10.85 -6.51 19.89
CA GLY A 71 12.22 -6.01 19.80
C GLY A 71 12.54 -5.48 18.41
N ASN A 72 13.80 -5.58 18.01
CA ASN A 72 14.21 -5.23 16.66
C ASN A 72 13.68 -6.26 15.66
N LEU A 73 12.90 -5.80 14.70
CA LEU A 73 12.36 -6.65 13.64
C LEU A 73 13.51 -7.24 12.82
N ASN A 74 13.55 -8.57 12.71
CA ASN A 74 14.54 -9.26 11.88
C ASN A 74 13.94 -10.52 11.25
N ILE A 75 14.46 -10.90 10.08
CA ILE A 75 13.94 -12.00 9.27
C ILE A 75 14.23 -13.41 9.83
N ASN A 76 15.09 -13.53 10.82
CA ASN A 76 15.37 -14.82 11.44
C ASN A 76 14.39 -15.18 12.55
N THR A 77 13.87 -14.15 13.21
CA THR A 77 12.86 -14.33 14.26
C THR A 77 11.47 -14.37 13.65
N TYR A 78 11.22 -13.55 12.62
CA TYR A 78 9.92 -13.42 11.98
C TYR A 78 10.02 -13.76 10.51
N SER A 79 9.21 -14.69 10.03
CA SER A 79 9.18 -15.03 8.61
C SER A 79 8.90 -13.77 7.78
N TYR A 80 9.69 -13.55 6.74
CA TYR A 80 9.54 -12.44 5.83
C TYR A 80 8.13 -12.30 5.24
N SER A 81 7.43 -13.43 5.08
CA SER A 81 6.04 -13.45 4.59
C SER A 81 5.04 -12.83 5.56
N PHE A 82 5.35 -12.76 6.86
CA PHE A 82 4.47 -12.15 7.88
C PHE A 82 4.71 -10.65 8.05
N ILE A 83 5.88 -10.17 7.64
CA ILE A 83 6.24 -8.74 7.71
C ILE A 83 5.55 -8.02 6.55
N PRO A 84 4.69 -7.01 6.82
CA PRO A 84 4.03 -6.23 5.79
C PRO A 84 5.03 -5.53 4.88
N LYS A 85 4.76 -5.51 3.57
CA LYS A 85 5.57 -4.76 2.60
C LYS A 85 5.13 -3.31 2.56
N CYS A 86 6.02 -2.40 2.16
CA CYS A 86 5.72 -1.00 1.97
C CYS A 86 5.41 -0.69 0.51
N TYR A 87 4.39 0.11 0.28
CA TYR A 87 3.89 0.50 -1.04
C TYR A 87 3.93 2.01 -1.19
N THR A 88 4.23 2.48 -2.39
CA THR A 88 4.23 3.89 -2.78
C THR A 88 3.32 4.11 -3.99
N HIS A 89 3.18 5.39 -4.41
CA HIS A 89 2.33 5.75 -5.53
C HIS A 89 2.86 5.27 -6.87
N MET A 90 1.93 4.87 -7.74
CA MET A 90 2.16 4.50 -9.15
C MET A 90 1.33 5.39 -10.05
N ASP A 91 1.86 5.76 -11.24
CA ASP A 91 1.18 6.61 -12.21
C ASP A 91 0.39 5.78 -13.24
N LEU A 92 -0.61 6.39 -13.90
CA LEU A 92 -1.46 5.73 -14.89
C LEU A 92 -1.21 6.26 -16.30
N GLY A 93 -1.04 5.34 -17.23
CA GLY A 93 -1.00 5.63 -18.65
C GLY A 93 -2.37 6.01 -19.25
N SER A 94 -2.37 6.49 -20.46
CA SER A 94 -3.51 7.12 -21.16
C SER A 94 -4.73 6.21 -21.37
N LEU A 95 -5.93 6.72 -21.06
CA LEU A 95 -7.23 6.08 -21.33
C LEU A 95 -7.48 5.77 -22.81
N SER A 96 -6.92 6.57 -23.72
CA SER A 96 -7.09 6.34 -25.14
C SER A 96 -6.30 5.15 -25.64
N ALA A 97 -5.10 4.89 -25.07
CA ALA A 97 -4.27 3.74 -25.42
C ALA A 97 -4.94 2.42 -25.02
N SER A 98 -5.76 2.41 -23.96
CA SER A 98 -6.51 1.25 -23.51
C SER A 98 -7.82 1.00 -24.27
N GLY A 99 -8.22 1.90 -25.17
CA GLY A 99 -9.45 1.79 -25.97
C GLY A 99 -10.74 2.14 -25.21
N ILE A 100 -10.64 2.68 -23.99
CA ILE A 100 -11.79 3.03 -23.14
C ILE A 100 -12.71 4.04 -23.82
N THR A 101 -12.15 5.07 -24.44
CA THR A 101 -12.92 6.10 -25.17
C THR A 101 -13.84 5.49 -26.24
N ARG A 102 -13.39 4.45 -26.94
CA ARG A 102 -14.23 3.77 -27.94
C ARG A 102 -15.45 3.08 -27.33
N LEU A 103 -15.36 2.59 -26.09
CA LEU A 103 -16.47 1.94 -25.40
C LEU A 103 -17.47 2.97 -24.86
N GLN A 104 -16.99 4.11 -24.41
CA GLN A 104 -17.83 5.22 -23.93
C GLN A 104 -18.67 5.84 -25.06
N GLU A 105 -18.05 6.00 -26.25
CA GLU A 105 -18.67 6.61 -27.43
C GLU A 105 -19.35 5.59 -28.32
N HIS A 106 -19.34 4.30 -27.97
CA HIS A 106 -19.92 3.25 -28.79
C HIS A 106 -21.43 3.45 -28.92
N PRO A 107 -21.99 3.51 -30.16
CA PRO A 107 -23.40 3.93 -30.41
C PRO A 107 -24.45 3.11 -29.65
N TYR A 108 -24.14 1.84 -29.34
CA TYR A 108 -25.09 0.91 -28.69
C TYR A 108 -24.70 0.55 -27.25
N LEU A 109 -23.43 0.62 -26.89
CA LEU A 109 -22.98 0.18 -25.57
C LEU A 109 -22.94 1.32 -24.56
N GLN A 110 -22.39 2.47 -24.92
CA GLN A 110 -22.27 3.67 -24.08
C GLN A 110 -21.84 3.34 -22.64
N LEU A 111 -20.78 2.50 -22.51
CA LEU A 111 -20.35 2.01 -21.20
C LEU A 111 -19.61 3.10 -20.43
N LYS A 112 -20.33 3.71 -19.48
CA LYS A 112 -19.83 4.83 -18.64
C LYS A 112 -19.78 4.49 -17.16
N GLY A 113 -20.03 3.23 -16.80
CA GLY A 113 -19.97 2.77 -15.41
C GLY A 113 -21.26 2.96 -14.62
N SER A 114 -22.39 3.31 -15.26
CA SER A 114 -23.68 3.43 -14.56
C SER A 114 -24.07 2.12 -13.88
N GLY A 115 -24.53 2.20 -12.63
CA GLY A 115 -24.89 1.03 -11.82
C GLY A 115 -23.68 0.21 -11.30
N THR A 116 -22.47 0.74 -11.38
CA THR A 116 -21.25 0.11 -10.87
C THR A 116 -20.56 0.99 -9.82
N ALA A 117 -19.60 0.42 -9.10
CA ALA A 117 -18.72 1.15 -8.20
C ALA A 117 -17.26 1.02 -8.64
N VAL A 118 -16.51 2.11 -8.47
CA VAL A 118 -15.05 2.13 -8.55
C VAL A 118 -14.51 2.41 -7.15
N ALA A 119 -13.66 1.50 -6.64
CA ALA A 119 -12.93 1.75 -5.40
C ALA A 119 -11.53 2.28 -5.72
N VAL A 120 -11.10 3.30 -4.99
CA VAL A 120 -9.73 3.83 -5.04
C VAL A 120 -9.12 3.69 -3.67
N VAL A 121 -8.10 2.82 -3.57
CA VAL A 121 -7.33 2.58 -2.34
C VAL A 121 -5.99 3.27 -2.52
N ASN A 122 -5.83 4.46 -1.89
CA ASN A 122 -4.71 5.36 -2.16
C ASN A 122 -4.52 6.41 -1.04
N SER A 123 -3.89 7.55 -1.35
CA SER A 123 -3.64 8.68 -0.42
C SER A 123 -4.89 9.48 -0.01
N GLY A 124 -6.06 9.15 -0.55
CA GLY A 124 -7.31 9.85 -0.29
C GLY A 124 -7.94 10.48 -1.53
N ILE A 125 -8.80 11.46 -1.32
CA ILE A 125 -9.48 12.22 -2.37
C ILE A 125 -9.77 13.65 -1.91
N ASP A 126 -9.66 14.63 -2.79
CA ASP A 126 -10.33 15.92 -2.60
C ASP A 126 -11.79 15.79 -3.07
N TYR A 127 -12.67 15.41 -2.15
CA TYR A 127 -14.08 15.18 -2.43
C TYR A 127 -14.84 16.45 -2.85
N ARG A 128 -14.24 17.65 -2.62
CA ARG A 128 -14.82 18.94 -3.00
C ARG A 128 -14.72 19.20 -4.50
N ASN A 129 -13.85 18.46 -5.20
CA ASN A 129 -13.67 18.63 -6.63
C ASN A 129 -14.97 18.28 -7.39
N PRO A 130 -15.49 19.20 -8.24
CA PRO A 130 -16.75 19.00 -8.96
C PRO A 130 -16.78 17.75 -9.86
N VAL A 131 -15.61 17.24 -10.30
CA VAL A 131 -15.55 16.03 -11.14
C VAL A 131 -16.10 14.77 -10.45
N PHE A 132 -16.33 14.82 -9.13
CA PHE A 132 -16.90 13.72 -8.35
C PHE A 132 -18.37 13.97 -7.95
N GLN A 133 -19.00 14.97 -8.52
CA GLN A 133 -20.37 15.38 -8.19
C GLN A 133 -21.26 15.31 -9.42
N ASN A 134 -22.56 15.12 -9.21
CA ASN A 134 -23.60 15.21 -10.22
C ASN A 134 -24.81 16.00 -9.67
N GLU A 135 -25.90 16.05 -10.41
CA GLU A 135 -27.13 16.76 -10.00
C GLU A 135 -27.71 16.25 -8.67
N MET A 136 -27.40 15.00 -8.26
CA MET A 136 -27.82 14.40 -6.99
C MET A 136 -26.80 14.55 -5.86
N GLY A 137 -25.78 15.40 -6.03
CA GLY A 137 -24.69 15.62 -5.06
C GLY A 137 -23.43 14.79 -5.36
N SER A 138 -22.70 14.38 -4.33
CA SER A 138 -21.48 13.59 -4.47
C SER A 138 -21.79 12.20 -5.07
N ARG A 139 -20.90 11.71 -5.97
CA ARG A 139 -20.90 10.31 -6.42
C ARG A 139 -20.08 9.39 -5.50
N ILE A 140 -19.45 9.95 -4.45
CA ILE A 140 -18.71 9.20 -3.47
C ILE A 140 -19.70 8.59 -2.47
N LEU A 141 -19.79 7.26 -2.43
CA LEU A 141 -20.62 6.50 -1.49
C LEU A 141 -20.10 6.61 -0.07
N CYS A 142 -18.79 6.48 0.10
CA CYS A 142 -18.14 6.63 1.37
C CYS A 142 -16.62 6.90 1.20
N ILE A 143 -16.04 7.50 2.23
CA ILE A 143 -14.58 7.66 2.41
C ILE A 143 -14.23 6.99 3.73
N TRP A 144 -13.35 5.98 3.72
CA TRP A 144 -12.69 5.49 4.90
C TRP A 144 -11.32 6.15 5.02
N ASP A 145 -11.16 7.06 5.96
CA ASP A 145 -9.84 7.65 6.28
C ASP A 145 -9.22 6.89 7.44
N GLN A 146 -8.18 6.13 7.16
CA GLN A 146 -7.48 5.29 8.13
C GLN A 146 -6.59 6.09 9.11
N ASN A 147 -6.38 7.40 8.86
CA ASN A 147 -5.55 8.25 9.70
C ASN A 147 -6.35 8.94 10.84
N LEU A 148 -7.66 9.04 10.70
CA LEU A 148 -8.50 9.74 11.65
C LEU A 148 -8.93 8.82 12.79
N ASP A 149 -9.21 9.40 13.96
CA ASP A 149 -9.79 8.66 15.07
C ASP A 149 -11.26 8.33 14.78
N GLY A 150 -11.62 7.08 14.96
CA GLY A 150 -12.97 6.56 14.82
C GLY A 150 -13.47 5.90 16.09
N ASP A 151 -14.74 5.52 16.11
CA ASP A 151 -15.38 4.86 17.25
C ASP A 151 -15.31 3.31 17.20
N GLY A 152 -14.65 2.76 16.19
CA GLY A 152 -14.47 1.31 16.02
C GLY A 152 -15.73 0.53 15.65
N ARG A 153 -16.86 1.20 15.33
CA ARG A 153 -18.15 0.54 15.07
C ARG A 153 -18.27 0.01 13.64
N GLU A 154 -17.86 0.82 12.67
CA GLU A 154 -17.98 0.50 11.24
C GLU A 154 -16.72 -0.12 10.67
N VAL A 155 -15.58 0.32 11.17
CA VAL A 155 -14.23 -0.11 10.80
C VAL A 155 -13.38 -0.26 12.06
N PRO A 156 -12.35 -1.12 12.07
CA PRO A 156 -11.55 -1.40 13.26
C PRO A 156 -10.69 -0.22 13.72
N TYR A 157 -10.39 0.70 12.81
CA TYR A 157 -9.64 1.95 13.05
C TYR A 157 -9.97 2.95 11.95
N GLY A 158 -9.59 4.20 12.14
CA GLY A 158 -9.96 5.25 11.21
C GLY A 158 -11.43 5.64 11.31
N LYS A 159 -11.88 6.46 10.39
CA LYS A 159 -13.24 6.99 10.35
C LYS A 159 -13.86 6.86 8.98
N VAL A 160 -15.12 6.46 8.91
CA VAL A 160 -15.93 6.42 7.69
C VAL A 160 -16.79 7.66 7.61
N PHE A 161 -16.81 8.29 6.44
CA PHE A 161 -17.73 9.36 6.07
C PHE A 161 -18.61 8.85 4.94
N TRP A 162 -19.91 8.89 5.17
CA TRP A 162 -20.90 8.45 4.21
C TRP A 162 -21.26 9.56 3.22
N LYS A 163 -21.90 9.20 2.11
CA LYS A 163 -22.40 10.17 1.12
C LYS A 163 -23.18 11.31 1.78
N SER A 164 -24.03 11.01 2.76
CA SER A 164 -24.81 12.03 3.50
C SER A 164 -23.94 13.03 4.25
N ASP A 165 -22.80 12.60 4.79
CA ASP A 165 -21.85 13.48 5.48
C ASP A 165 -21.11 14.36 4.46
N ILE A 166 -20.71 13.74 3.34
CA ILE A 166 -20.04 14.43 2.23
C ILE A 166 -20.96 15.48 1.62
N ASP A 167 -22.20 15.14 1.31
CA ASP A 167 -23.18 16.09 0.75
C ASP A 167 -23.45 17.25 1.71
N ARG A 168 -23.56 16.96 3.02
CA ARG A 168 -23.72 17.99 4.05
C ARG A 168 -22.48 18.89 4.14
N ALA A 169 -21.28 18.30 4.05
CA ALA A 169 -20.04 19.07 4.03
C ALA A 169 -19.96 19.98 2.81
N LEU A 170 -20.29 19.48 1.62
CA LEU A 170 -20.28 20.26 0.38
C LEU A 170 -21.28 21.42 0.40
N ALA A 171 -22.36 21.31 1.17
CA ALA A 171 -23.35 22.37 1.35
C ALA A 171 -22.95 23.40 2.45
N SER A 172 -21.88 23.16 3.20
CA SER A 172 -21.40 24.04 4.27
C SER A 172 -20.39 25.07 3.76
N GLU A 173 -20.18 26.14 4.53
CA GLU A 173 -19.15 27.15 4.24
C GLU A 173 -17.74 26.57 4.33
N ASN A 174 -17.52 25.64 5.28
CA ASN A 174 -16.23 25.00 5.53
C ASN A 174 -16.37 23.48 5.49
N PRO A 175 -16.32 22.85 4.33
CA PRO A 175 -16.51 21.42 4.17
C PRO A 175 -15.59 20.57 5.06
N LEU A 176 -14.35 21.00 5.25
CA LEU A 176 -13.35 20.26 6.04
C LEU A 176 -13.63 20.25 7.55
N ASP A 177 -14.49 21.12 8.08
CA ASP A 177 -14.92 21.07 9.48
C ASP A 177 -15.83 19.86 9.74
N LEU A 178 -16.55 19.40 8.71
CA LEU A 178 -17.46 18.26 8.81
C LEU A 178 -16.82 16.96 8.32
N VAL A 179 -16.04 17.02 7.22
CA VAL A 179 -15.31 15.87 6.64
C VAL A 179 -13.85 16.27 6.46
N PRO A 180 -13.01 16.13 7.50
CA PRO A 180 -11.60 16.57 7.48
C PRO A 180 -10.67 15.63 6.72
N SER A 181 -11.19 14.74 5.90
CA SER A 181 -10.40 13.86 5.04
C SER A 181 -9.95 14.60 3.79
N LEU A 182 -8.65 14.71 3.60
CA LEU A 182 -8.04 15.45 2.49
C LEU A 182 -6.89 14.64 1.87
N ASP A 183 -6.81 14.67 0.55
CA ASP A 183 -5.65 14.16 -0.19
C ASP A 183 -4.60 15.28 -0.35
N THR A 184 -3.56 15.24 0.48
CA THR A 184 -2.55 16.31 0.56
C THR A 184 -1.57 16.30 -0.60
N ASN A 185 -1.30 15.16 -1.21
CA ASN A 185 -0.39 15.04 -2.37
C ASN A 185 -1.11 15.03 -3.72
N GLY A 186 -2.41 14.80 -3.71
CA GLY A 186 -3.27 14.81 -4.88
C GLY A 186 -3.18 13.54 -5.74
N HIS A 187 -2.42 12.52 -5.35
CA HIS A 187 -2.27 11.30 -6.16
C HIS A 187 -3.57 10.50 -6.21
N GLY A 188 -4.20 10.21 -5.06
CA GLY A 188 -5.47 9.49 -5.00
C GLY A 188 -6.59 10.24 -5.72
N THR A 189 -6.61 11.58 -5.62
CA THR A 189 -7.57 12.44 -6.33
C THR A 189 -7.41 12.31 -7.85
N ARG A 190 -6.18 12.34 -8.37
CA ARG A 190 -5.91 12.14 -9.81
C ARG A 190 -6.31 10.75 -10.25
N MET A 191 -5.98 9.71 -9.46
CA MET A 191 -6.36 8.34 -9.74
C MET A 191 -7.89 8.19 -9.81
N ALA A 192 -8.61 8.75 -8.84
CA ALA A 192 -10.07 8.74 -8.80
C ALA A 192 -10.68 9.48 -10.01
N ALA A 193 -10.09 10.62 -10.40
CA ALA A 193 -10.54 11.39 -11.56
C ALA A 193 -10.35 10.58 -12.86
N ILE A 194 -9.17 10.00 -13.09
CA ILE A 194 -8.91 9.16 -14.28
C ILE A 194 -9.82 7.95 -14.31
N ALA A 195 -10.07 7.32 -13.15
CA ALA A 195 -10.95 6.15 -13.07
C ALA A 195 -12.42 6.50 -13.27
N ALA A 196 -12.91 7.58 -12.66
CA ALA A 196 -14.34 7.87 -12.62
C ALA A 196 -14.71 9.36 -12.54
N GLY A 197 -13.86 10.28 -12.98
CA GLY A 197 -14.20 11.70 -13.04
C GLY A 197 -15.26 12.00 -14.09
N ASN A 198 -16.10 12.99 -13.84
CA ASN A 198 -17.09 13.45 -14.80
C ASN A 198 -16.44 14.00 -16.07
N TYR A 199 -17.21 14.05 -17.14
CA TYR A 199 -16.82 14.82 -18.32
C TYR A 199 -16.78 16.31 -18.02
N THR A 200 -15.63 16.94 -18.26
CA THR A 200 -15.41 18.39 -18.14
C THR A 200 -15.13 18.97 -19.53
N PRO A 201 -16.13 19.60 -20.19
CA PRO A 201 -16.00 20.07 -21.57
C PRO A 201 -14.86 21.06 -21.76
N GLU A 202 -14.63 21.93 -20.78
CA GLU A 202 -13.61 23.00 -20.82
C GLU A 202 -12.19 22.41 -20.90
N GLU A 203 -11.97 21.25 -20.31
CA GLU A 203 -10.67 20.57 -20.26
C GLU A 203 -10.58 19.43 -21.26
N GLY A 204 -11.69 19.05 -21.90
CA GLY A 204 -11.78 17.88 -22.78
C GLY A 204 -11.49 16.57 -22.03
N PHE A 205 -11.70 16.54 -20.72
CA PHE A 205 -11.40 15.42 -19.84
C PHE A 205 -12.66 14.61 -19.54
N CYS A 206 -12.47 13.26 -19.47
CA CYS A 206 -13.48 12.33 -19.00
C CYS A 206 -12.77 11.11 -18.39
N GLY A 207 -13.16 10.70 -17.20
CA GLY A 207 -12.68 9.47 -16.59
C GLY A 207 -13.16 8.21 -17.32
N ALA A 208 -12.58 7.06 -16.97
CA ALA A 208 -12.93 5.77 -17.58
C ALA A 208 -14.41 5.38 -17.35
N ALA A 209 -14.94 5.65 -16.15
CA ALA A 209 -16.30 5.31 -15.73
C ALA A 209 -17.01 6.52 -15.09
N PRO A 210 -17.31 7.60 -15.86
CA PRO A 210 -17.79 8.88 -15.32
C PRO A 210 -19.17 8.80 -14.63
N GLU A 211 -19.92 7.73 -14.79
CA GLU A 211 -21.21 7.51 -14.14
C GLU A 211 -21.15 6.50 -12.98
N ALA A 212 -19.96 5.93 -12.70
CA ALA A 212 -19.79 5.01 -11.58
C ALA A 212 -19.86 5.74 -10.23
N MET A 213 -20.32 5.03 -9.20
CA MET A 213 -20.19 5.45 -7.82
C MET A 213 -18.74 5.23 -7.34
N LEU A 214 -18.29 6.00 -6.35
CA LEU A 214 -16.94 5.92 -5.83
C LEU A 214 -16.94 5.40 -4.39
N ILE A 215 -16.01 4.50 -4.07
CA ILE A 215 -15.66 4.07 -2.71
C ILE A 215 -14.20 4.43 -2.51
N ILE A 216 -13.91 5.26 -1.52
CA ILE A 216 -12.57 5.78 -1.30
C ILE A 216 -11.99 5.23 -0.01
N VAL A 217 -10.76 4.75 -0.08
CA VAL A 217 -9.98 4.40 1.09
C VAL A 217 -8.71 5.25 1.08
N LYS A 218 -8.60 6.12 2.07
CA LYS A 218 -7.36 6.85 2.35
C LYS A 218 -6.52 6.00 3.29
N VAL A 219 -5.49 5.38 2.72
CA VAL A 219 -4.58 4.50 3.47
C VAL A 219 -3.68 5.35 4.38
N LYS A 220 -3.46 4.86 5.60
CA LYS A 220 -2.54 5.52 6.53
C LYS A 220 -1.08 5.29 6.14
N GLN A 221 -0.20 6.16 6.61
CA GLN A 221 1.23 6.03 6.42
C GLN A 221 1.78 4.78 7.13
N ALA A 222 2.79 4.17 6.54
CA ALA A 222 3.51 3.04 7.14
C ALA A 222 4.13 3.47 8.48
N LYS A 223 4.01 2.61 9.49
CA LYS A 223 4.54 2.84 10.84
C LYS A 223 6.07 2.96 10.83
N LYS A 224 6.61 3.71 11.79
CA LYS A 224 8.03 4.02 11.91
C LYS A 224 8.91 2.78 11.94
N TYR A 225 8.55 1.75 12.75
CA TYR A 225 9.35 0.52 12.87
C TYR A 225 9.58 -0.17 11.50
N LEU A 226 8.57 -0.13 10.62
CA LEU A 226 8.65 -0.76 9.30
C LEU A 226 9.50 0.06 8.34
N ARG A 227 9.41 1.38 8.43
CA ARG A 227 10.28 2.30 7.67
C ARG A 227 11.75 2.11 8.04
N GLU A 228 12.04 1.95 9.33
CA GLU A 228 13.39 1.68 9.85
C GLU A 228 13.90 0.31 9.42
N PHE A 229 13.05 -0.72 9.46
CA PHE A 229 13.41 -2.06 9.01
C PHE A 229 13.84 -2.11 7.53
N TYR A 230 13.12 -1.40 6.66
CA TYR A 230 13.42 -1.34 5.23
C TYR A 230 14.36 -0.20 4.84
N LEU A 231 14.86 0.57 5.80
CA LEU A 231 15.77 1.71 5.62
C LEU A 231 15.20 2.82 4.73
N PHE A 232 13.88 3.04 4.76
CA PHE A 232 13.27 4.12 3.99
C PHE A 232 13.47 5.50 4.65
N PRO A 233 13.69 6.54 3.83
CA PRO A 233 13.73 7.92 4.33
C PRO A 233 12.44 8.30 5.08
N SER A 234 12.55 9.06 6.15
CA SER A 234 11.40 9.48 6.97
C SER A 234 10.36 10.28 6.20
N GLN A 235 10.77 10.99 5.15
CA GLN A 235 9.88 11.82 4.31
C GLN A 235 9.19 11.04 3.18
N ALA A 236 9.57 9.78 2.94
CA ALA A 236 8.95 8.97 1.90
C ALA A 236 7.49 8.67 2.22
N GLU A 237 6.60 8.86 1.27
CA GLU A 237 5.21 8.39 1.40
C GLU A 237 5.13 6.90 1.15
N LEU A 238 4.78 6.16 2.18
CA LEU A 238 4.75 4.70 2.17
C LEU A 238 3.50 4.20 2.87
N PHE A 239 2.90 3.16 2.32
CA PHE A 239 1.71 2.50 2.84
C PHE A 239 2.04 1.05 3.20
N GLN A 240 1.41 0.52 4.25
CA GLN A 240 1.62 -0.87 4.66
C GLN A 240 0.67 -1.82 3.92
N GLU A 241 1.18 -2.99 3.61
CA GLU A 241 0.46 -4.04 2.88
C GLU A 241 -0.86 -4.43 3.55
N ASN A 242 -0.86 -4.62 4.88
CA ASN A 242 -2.05 -4.96 5.65
C ASN A 242 -3.14 -3.87 5.61
N ASP A 243 -2.76 -2.59 5.63
CA ASP A 243 -3.71 -1.48 5.57
C ASP A 243 -4.36 -1.38 4.18
N ILE A 244 -3.60 -1.70 3.13
CA ILE A 244 -4.11 -1.81 1.75
C ILE A 244 -5.10 -2.98 1.66
N MET A 245 -4.75 -4.16 2.20
CA MET A 245 -5.62 -5.33 2.22
C MET A 245 -6.93 -5.06 2.98
N MET A 246 -6.85 -4.40 4.14
CA MET A 246 -8.01 -3.95 4.90
C MET A 246 -8.89 -2.98 4.09
N GLY A 247 -8.25 -2.05 3.39
CA GLY A 247 -8.93 -1.09 2.52
C GLY A 247 -9.68 -1.75 1.37
N MET A 248 -9.05 -2.74 0.74
CA MET A 248 -9.70 -3.52 -0.33
C MET A 248 -10.89 -4.34 0.20
N ASP A 249 -10.73 -4.99 1.36
CA ASP A 249 -11.82 -5.75 1.99
C ASP A 249 -13.01 -4.85 2.33
N PHE A 250 -12.74 -3.66 2.89
CA PHE A 250 -13.78 -2.65 3.12
C PHE A 250 -14.51 -2.30 1.82
N ALA A 251 -13.80 -2.03 0.73
CA ALA A 251 -14.40 -1.67 -0.56
C ALA A 251 -15.28 -2.81 -1.12
N VAL A 252 -14.80 -4.05 -1.05
CA VAL A 252 -15.55 -5.24 -1.46
C VAL A 252 -16.82 -5.40 -0.63
N ARG A 253 -16.74 -5.25 0.68
CA ARG A 253 -17.90 -5.31 1.58
C ARG A 253 -18.93 -4.22 1.27
N MET A 254 -18.47 -2.98 1.08
CA MET A 254 -19.35 -1.85 0.74
C MET A 254 -20.10 -2.02 -0.59
N ALA A 255 -19.43 -2.57 -1.60
CA ALA A 255 -20.02 -2.86 -2.89
C ALA A 255 -21.04 -4.01 -2.79
N ASN A 256 -20.69 -5.09 -2.08
CA ASN A 256 -21.57 -6.25 -1.87
C ASN A 256 -22.87 -5.88 -1.13
N GLU A 257 -22.77 -5.09 -0.05
CA GLU A 257 -23.95 -4.61 0.69
C GLU A 257 -24.92 -3.82 -0.20
N ARG A 258 -24.40 -3.13 -1.21
CA ARG A 258 -25.17 -2.33 -2.17
C ARG A 258 -25.50 -3.08 -3.46
N LYS A 259 -25.03 -4.33 -3.58
CA LYS A 259 -25.19 -5.18 -4.78
C LYS A 259 -24.67 -4.52 -6.05
N LEU A 260 -23.54 -3.82 -5.95
CA LEU A 260 -22.88 -3.13 -7.06
C LEU A 260 -21.71 -3.98 -7.58
N PRO A 261 -21.59 -4.17 -8.90
CA PRO A 261 -20.32 -4.59 -9.49
C PRO A 261 -19.21 -3.60 -9.10
N LEU A 262 -18.02 -4.12 -8.77
CA LEU A 262 -16.90 -3.34 -8.25
C LEU A 262 -15.68 -3.47 -9.14
N SER A 263 -15.09 -2.34 -9.49
CA SER A 263 -13.72 -2.27 -10.00
C SER A 263 -12.81 -1.60 -8.96
N VAL A 264 -11.79 -2.30 -8.49
CA VAL A 264 -10.80 -1.74 -7.57
C VAL A 264 -9.63 -1.20 -8.37
N CYS A 265 -9.32 0.08 -8.17
CA CYS A 265 -8.17 0.76 -8.71
C CYS A 265 -7.07 0.82 -7.63
N LEU A 266 -6.01 0.04 -7.81
CA LEU A 266 -4.85 0.00 -6.93
C LEU A 266 -3.66 0.66 -7.63
N GLY A 267 -3.51 1.98 -7.44
CA GLY A 267 -2.45 2.80 -8.04
C GLY A 267 -1.22 2.96 -7.15
N ILE A 268 -1.00 2.02 -6.26
CA ILE A 268 0.16 1.92 -5.38
C ILE A 268 0.83 0.58 -5.57
N GLY A 269 2.13 0.52 -5.38
CA GLY A 269 2.89 -0.70 -5.60
C GLY A 269 4.21 -0.73 -4.86
N SER A 270 4.88 -1.86 -4.95
CA SER A 270 6.17 -2.13 -4.29
C SER A 270 7.07 -2.93 -5.20
N SER A 271 8.38 -2.71 -5.09
CA SER A 271 9.40 -3.59 -5.67
C SER A 271 9.82 -4.72 -4.72
N GLN A 272 9.21 -4.80 -3.53
CA GLN A 272 9.51 -5.82 -2.52
C GLN A 272 8.72 -7.11 -2.80
N GLY A 273 9.33 -8.23 -2.41
CA GLY A 273 8.70 -9.54 -2.52
C GLY A 273 9.09 -10.32 -3.76
N ALA A 274 8.61 -11.55 -3.87
CA ALA A 274 9.08 -12.57 -4.80
C ALA A 274 8.79 -12.33 -6.29
N HIS A 275 8.13 -11.26 -6.70
CA HIS A 275 7.76 -10.90 -8.09
C HIS A 275 7.03 -12.00 -8.89
N ILE A 276 6.54 -13.06 -8.22
CA ILE A 276 5.80 -14.18 -8.79
C ILE A 276 4.35 -14.25 -8.31
N GLY A 277 3.83 -13.14 -7.73
CA GLY A 277 2.45 -13.07 -7.27
C GLY A 277 2.14 -13.91 -6.02
N LYS A 278 3.13 -14.22 -5.18
CA LYS A 278 2.96 -15.08 -3.99
C LYS A 278 3.00 -14.34 -2.65
N ASN A 279 3.24 -13.03 -2.65
CA ASN A 279 3.13 -12.21 -1.45
C ASN A 279 1.66 -12.07 -0.99
N PRO A 280 1.40 -11.71 0.28
CA PRO A 280 0.06 -11.66 0.85
C PRO A 280 -0.92 -10.81 0.03
N LEU A 281 -0.54 -9.59 -0.37
CA LEU A 281 -1.43 -8.73 -1.15
C LEU A 281 -1.75 -9.34 -2.53
N SER A 282 -0.76 -9.92 -3.23
CA SER A 282 -1.00 -10.54 -4.53
C SER A 282 -1.97 -11.71 -4.44
N THR A 283 -1.81 -12.59 -3.44
CA THR A 283 -2.73 -13.70 -3.21
C THR A 283 -4.10 -13.24 -2.73
N TYR A 284 -4.17 -12.11 -2.01
CA TYR A 284 -5.45 -11.48 -1.66
C TYR A 284 -6.17 -10.93 -2.89
N VAL A 285 -5.45 -10.28 -3.81
CA VAL A 285 -5.98 -9.80 -5.09
C VAL A 285 -6.56 -10.93 -5.91
N ASP A 286 -5.84 -12.07 -6.03
CA ASP A 286 -6.35 -13.27 -6.68
C ASP A 286 -7.64 -13.77 -6.05
N TYR A 287 -7.67 -13.86 -4.71
CA TYR A 287 -8.84 -14.27 -3.96
C TYR A 287 -10.03 -13.32 -4.18
N ALA A 288 -9.83 -12.01 -4.09
CA ALA A 288 -10.88 -11.02 -4.31
C ALA A 288 -11.41 -11.04 -5.74
N SER A 289 -10.53 -11.21 -6.73
CA SER A 289 -10.89 -11.27 -8.15
C SER A 289 -11.62 -12.56 -8.56
N ALA A 290 -11.57 -13.60 -7.72
CA ALA A 290 -12.33 -14.83 -7.96
C ALA A 290 -13.84 -14.68 -7.69
N TYR A 291 -14.25 -13.63 -6.98
CA TYR A 291 -15.66 -13.34 -6.79
C TYR A 291 -16.30 -12.72 -8.03
N SER A 292 -17.51 -13.17 -8.35
CA SER A 292 -18.30 -12.57 -9.43
C SER A 292 -18.50 -11.08 -9.21
N LEU A 293 -18.43 -10.29 -10.28
CA LEU A 293 -18.67 -8.85 -10.29
C LEU A 293 -17.56 -8.02 -9.60
N ILE A 294 -16.42 -8.62 -9.30
CA ILE A 294 -15.26 -7.89 -8.78
C ILE A 294 -14.12 -7.97 -9.80
N SER A 295 -13.52 -6.83 -10.11
CA SER A 295 -12.29 -6.74 -10.85
C SER A 295 -11.28 -5.89 -10.09
N VAL A 296 -10.00 -6.21 -10.21
CA VAL A 296 -8.91 -5.44 -9.60
C VAL A 296 -7.93 -5.05 -10.69
N SER A 297 -7.65 -3.76 -10.79
CA SER A 297 -6.63 -3.21 -11.68
C SER A 297 -5.47 -2.69 -10.83
N VAL A 298 -4.27 -3.17 -11.13
CA VAL A 298 -3.04 -2.80 -10.43
C VAL A 298 -2.12 -2.08 -11.40
N ALA A 299 -1.53 -0.97 -10.97
CA ALA A 299 -0.55 -0.25 -11.76
C ALA A 299 0.74 -1.06 -11.92
N ALA A 300 1.33 -1.02 -13.13
CA ALA A 300 2.57 -1.74 -13.43
C ALA A 300 3.83 -1.07 -12.83
N GLY A 301 3.71 0.17 -12.35
CA GLY A 301 4.78 0.93 -11.75
C GLY A 301 5.53 1.86 -12.71
N ASN A 302 6.32 2.77 -12.15
CA ASN A 302 7.09 3.79 -12.87
C ASN A 302 8.59 3.50 -12.90
N GLU A 303 9.01 2.35 -12.34
CA GLU A 303 10.41 2.01 -12.08
C GLU A 303 11.16 1.45 -13.31
N GLY A 304 10.53 1.36 -14.49
CA GLY A 304 11.10 0.73 -15.67
C GLY A 304 12.46 1.25 -16.11
N SER A 305 12.80 2.52 -15.82
CA SER A 305 14.10 3.14 -16.09
C SER A 305 14.95 3.38 -14.85
N ALA A 306 14.42 3.11 -13.65
CA ALA A 306 15.10 3.39 -12.38
C ALA A 306 16.27 2.44 -12.08
N ARG A 307 16.32 1.29 -12.77
CA ARG A 307 17.36 0.25 -12.60
C ARG A 307 17.40 -0.35 -11.18
N HIS A 308 16.25 -0.45 -10.53
CA HIS A 308 16.10 -1.07 -9.22
C HIS A 308 15.82 -2.56 -9.29
N HIS A 309 15.84 -3.15 -10.48
CA HIS A 309 15.57 -4.57 -10.71
C HIS A 309 16.59 -5.13 -11.72
N TYR A 310 17.08 -6.34 -11.42
CA TYR A 310 17.92 -7.13 -12.31
C TYR A 310 17.37 -8.56 -12.41
N THR A 311 17.31 -9.10 -13.62
CA THR A 311 17.00 -10.51 -13.87
C THR A 311 18.17 -11.17 -14.59
N GLY A 312 18.71 -12.22 -14.01
CA GLY A 312 19.73 -13.08 -14.59
C GLY A 312 19.22 -14.48 -14.86
N ARG A 313 19.88 -15.20 -15.74
CA ARG A 313 19.67 -16.64 -15.92
C ARG A 313 21.00 -17.34 -15.86
N LEU A 314 21.04 -18.44 -15.09
CA LEU A 314 22.18 -19.35 -15.06
C LEU A 314 21.87 -20.57 -15.93
N SER A 315 22.89 -21.20 -16.47
CA SER A 315 22.81 -22.43 -17.23
C SER A 315 23.98 -23.34 -16.86
N GLU A 316 23.93 -24.60 -17.28
CA GLU A 316 25.06 -25.53 -17.08
C GLU A 316 26.41 -25.04 -17.66
N ARG A 317 26.35 -24.16 -18.68
CA ARG A 317 27.54 -23.60 -19.32
C ARG A 317 27.96 -22.26 -18.71
N GLU A 318 26.97 -21.48 -18.24
CA GLU A 318 27.18 -20.17 -17.59
C GLU A 318 26.59 -20.26 -16.18
N ASN A 319 27.36 -20.81 -15.28
CA ASN A 319 26.97 -21.03 -13.89
C ASN A 319 27.21 -19.83 -12.97
N GLN A 320 27.63 -18.70 -13.52
CA GLN A 320 27.83 -17.43 -12.81
C GLN A 320 27.18 -16.30 -13.58
N ALA A 321 26.57 -15.39 -12.87
CA ALA A 321 26.09 -14.11 -13.39
C ALA A 321 26.44 -13.00 -12.42
N GLY A 322 26.79 -11.83 -12.95
CA GLY A 322 27.11 -10.67 -12.13
C GLY A 322 26.20 -9.50 -12.47
N ALA A 323 25.95 -8.65 -11.50
CA ALA A 323 25.29 -7.38 -11.67
C ALA A 323 26.04 -6.29 -10.91
N ASP A 324 26.19 -5.12 -11.54
CA ASP A 324 26.77 -3.96 -10.89
C ASP A 324 25.71 -3.28 -10.00
N LEU A 325 25.96 -3.26 -8.71
CA LEU A 325 25.15 -2.54 -7.74
C LEU A 325 25.72 -1.14 -7.52
N ARG A 326 24.96 -0.12 -7.91
CA ARG A 326 25.35 1.27 -7.72
C ARG A 326 24.58 1.90 -6.58
N VAL A 327 25.26 2.14 -5.46
CA VAL A 327 24.69 2.85 -4.30
C VAL A 327 24.58 4.34 -4.60
N GLY A 328 23.44 4.94 -4.28
CA GLY A 328 23.20 6.38 -4.45
C GLY A 328 24.12 7.24 -3.59
N ASN A 329 24.30 8.50 -4.01
CA ASN A 329 25.12 9.45 -3.25
C ASN A 329 24.41 9.81 -1.94
N LYS A 330 25.10 9.69 -0.79
CA LYS A 330 24.55 9.93 0.55
C LYS A 330 23.42 8.95 0.98
N GLU A 331 23.33 7.79 0.34
CA GLU A 331 22.43 6.74 0.76
C GLU A 331 22.94 6.10 2.06
N PRO A 332 22.21 6.19 3.19
CA PRO A 332 22.67 5.63 4.46
C PRO A 332 22.55 4.10 4.51
N GLY A 333 21.75 3.53 3.64
CA GLY A 333 21.49 2.09 3.56
C GLY A 333 20.34 1.79 2.61
N PHE A 334 20.22 0.54 2.23
CA PHE A 334 19.13 0.06 1.37
C PHE A 334 18.86 -1.43 1.62
N THR A 335 17.69 -1.89 1.25
CA THR A 335 17.33 -3.31 1.24
C THR A 335 17.49 -3.87 -0.18
N MET A 336 18.21 -4.97 -0.31
CA MET A 336 18.32 -5.75 -1.53
C MET A 336 17.75 -7.15 -1.30
N GLU A 337 16.83 -7.57 -2.16
CA GLU A 337 16.24 -8.90 -2.13
C GLU A 337 16.78 -9.74 -3.28
N PHE A 338 17.29 -10.93 -2.97
CA PHE A 338 17.69 -11.92 -3.95
C PHE A 338 16.66 -13.06 -3.96
N TRP A 339 16.07 -13.30 -5.12
CA TRP A 339 15.08 -14.34 -5.32
C TRP A 339 15.59 -15.38 -6.31
N GLY A 340 15.70 -16.62 -5.87
CA GLY A 340 16.02 -17.78 -6.69
C GLY A 340 14.83 -18.71 -6.88
N GLU A 341 14.83 -19.52 -7.93
CA GLU A 341 13.80 -20.50 -8.19
C GLU A 341 14.14 -21.86 -7.55
N PRO A 342 13.25 -22.44 -6.72
CA PRO A 342 13.46 -23.79 -6.21
C PRO A 342 13.43 -24.83 -7.36
N PRO A 343 14.18 -25.95 -7.27
CA PRO A 343 14.99 -26.39 -6.12
C PRO A 343 16.45 -25.90 -6.12
N GLU A 344 16.79 -24.93 -6.95
CA GLU A 344 18.17 -24.47 -7.15
C GLU A 344 18.75 -23.85 -5.88
N ILE A 345 20.04 -24.10 -5.66
CA ILE A 345 20.83 -23.51 -4.57
C ILE A 345 21.82 -22.55 -5.17
N TYR A 346 21.80 -21.31 -4.70
CA TYR A 346 22.66 -20.24 -5.17
C TYR A 346 23.70 -19.87 -4.12
N ASN A 347 24.90 -19.52 -4.56
CA ASN A 347 25.88 -18.83 -3.76
C ASN A 347 25.93 -17.36 -4.20
N LEU A 348 25.90 -16.44 -3.26
CA LEU A 348 25.97 -15.03 -3.52
C LEU A 348 27.29 -14.47 -2.99
N SER A 349 27.99 -13.68 -3.80
CA SER A 349 29.20 -12.94 -3.40
C SER A 349 29.01 -11.47 -3.68
N LEU A 350 29.46 -10.62 -2.77
CA LEU A 350 29.54 -9.17 -2.97
C LEU A 350 31.01 -8.77 -3.13
N GLN A 351 31.32 -8.01 -4.18
CA GLN A 351 32.64 -7.46 -4.40
C GLN A 351 32.63 -5.94 -4.21
N SER A 352 33.51 -5.45 -3.35
CA SER A 352 33.71 -4.01 -3.16
C SER A 352 34.39 -3.37 -4.37
N PRO A 353 34.33 -2.04 -4.54
CA PRO A 353 35.10 -1.33 -5.56
C PRO A 353 36.64 -1.49 -5.43
N THR A 354 37.10 -1.83 -4.23
CA THR A 354 38.53 -2.11 -3.94
C THR A 354 38.94 -3.54 -4.30
N GLY A 355 37.99 -4.39 -4.69
CA GLY A 355 38.22 -5.78 -5.10
C GLY A 355 38.10 -6.81 -3.97
N GLU A 356 37.76 -6.40 -2.77
CA GLU A 356 37.48 -7.31 -1.65
C GLU A 356 36.19 -8.08 -1.91
N ILE A 357 36.14 -9.38 -1.64
CA ILE A 357 35.02 -10.26 -1.89
C ILE A 357 34.50 -10.78 -0.55
N LEU A 358 33.19 -10.63 -0.35
CA LEU A 358 32.44 -11.23 0.75
C LEU A 358 31.49 -12.29 0.19
N ASP A 359 31.65 -13.52 0.63
CA ASP A 359 30.77 -14.62 0.27
C ASP A 359 29.60 -14.69 1.26
N ILE A 360 28.39 -14.67 0.73
CA ILE A 360 27.15 -14.81 1.51
C ILE A 360 26.65 -16.22 1.29
N SER A 361 26.69 -17.03 2.33
CA SER A 361 26.10 -18.38 2.28
C SER A 361 24.58 -18.27 2.18
N SER A 362 23.98 -18.98 1.22
CA SER A 362 22.54 -18.95 0.96
C SER A 362 21.86 -20.24 1.42
N SER A 363 22.29 -20.86 2.50
CA SER A 363 21.57 -21.99 3.04
C SER A 363 20.24 -21.55 3.66
N LEU A 364 19.17 -22.26 3.32
CA LEU A 364 17.85 -22.06 3.91
C LEU A 364 17.92 -22.21 5.43
N GLY A 365 17.68 -21.11 6.16
CA GLY A 365 17.63 -21.11 7.62
C GLY A 365 18.92 -20.69 8.32
N ASP A 366 19.85 -20.05 7.61
CA ASP A 366 21.07 -19.53 8.23
C ASP A 366 20.80 -18.34 9.15
N VAL A 367 21.61 -18.25 10.19
CA VAL A 367 21.64 -17.12 11.12
C VAL A 367 22.11 -15.87 10.35
N PRO A 368 21.59 -14.65 10.64
CA PRO A 368 22.08 -13.42 10.01
C PRO A 368 23.57 -13.31 10.20
N GLN A 369 24.21 -12.91 9.13
CA GLN A 369 25.64 -12.60 9.13
C GLN A 369 25.81 -11.08 9.00
N GLU A 370 26.60 -10.52 9.89
CA GLU A 370 27.07 -9.15 9.74
C GLU A 370 28.45 -9.24 9.09
N LEU A 371 28.58 -8.71 7.88
CA LEU A 371 29.80 -8.71 7.10
C LEU A 371 30.21 -7.25 6.83
N SER A 372 31.50 -6.96 6.92
CA SER A 372 32.04 -5.62 6.65
C SER A 372 33.20 -5.73 5.67
N PHE A 373 33.23 -4.84 4.70
CA PHE A 373 34.44 -4.58 3.93
C PHE A 373 35.44 -3.80 4.79
N VAL A 374 36.73 -4.13 4.69
CA VAL A 374 37.82 -3.50 5.46
C VAL A 374 38.41 -2.29 4.72
#